data_9eb1b060cb940f35fdeb1bab120d2d02
#
_entry.id   9eb1b060cb940f35fdeb1bab120d2d02
#
_cell.length_a   1.000
_cell.length_b   1.000
_cell.length_c   1.000
_cell.angle_alpha   90.00
_cell.angle_beta   90.00
_cell.angle_gamma   90.00
#
_symmetry.space_group_name_H-M   'P 1'
#
loop_
_entity.id
_entity.type
_entity.pdbx_description
1 polymer ?
#
loop_
_entity_poly.entity_id
_entity_poly.type
_entity_poly.pdbx_seq_one_letter_code
_entity_poly.pdbx_strand_id
1 'polypeptide(L)'
;MKKTAIFEDVVSIMTHDSSTIKDRKGCDPDRFRENITDDMTDDAFLYQVKTYLASFGVIGHVSFRDKKASQKGFLLRINGQKLYVEEANEDTGLQVGDQILALDGRDLDQIASLHKAYFISKTPERHYREWADLVSQSTSVTLLREGVEKTIKVVPSREPIQDHIFWKRLDDEILYLRLDNFMDERAISRVYQECLPMMTEVKFLIIDVRQNGGGTDSLYFSLLQLGLEKDQGYEGIDWDDDGMEILYTERNVDLRLKDFEDWMQQEEISPDRKSVV
;
A
#
# COMPACT_ATOMS: atom_id res chain seq x y z
N MET A 1 26.60 -1.06 -4.29
CA MET A 1 26.29 -0.40 -5.60
C MET A 1 26.28 1.08 -5.33
N LYS A 2 26.74 1.91 -6.28
CA LYS A 2 26.68 3.38 -6.15
C LYS A 2 25.25 3.88 -6.29
N LYS A 3 24.85 4.87 -5.50
CA LYS A 3 23.49 5.45 -5.53
C LYS A 3 23.16 6.07 -6.89
N THR A 4 24.14 6.74 -7.50
CA THR A 4 24.03 7.25 -8.86
C THR A 4 23.69 6.17 -9.88
N ALA A 5 24.39 5.02 -9.81
CA ALA A 5 24.12 3.89 -10.71
C ALA A 5 22.77 3.23 -10.46
N ILE A 6 22.30 3.16 -9.19
CA ILE A 6 20.97 2.67 -8.87
C ILE A 6 19.90 3.60 -9.46
N PHE A 7 20.11 4.91 -9.38
CA PHE A 7 19.15 5.85 -9.95
C PHE A 7 19.06 5.74 -11.47
N GLU A 8 20.20 5.60 -12.17
CA GLU A 8 20.20 5.38 -13.62
C GLU A 8 19.46 4.07 -14.00
N ASP A 9 19.59 3.03 -13.18
CA ASP A 9 18.85 1.79 -13.40
C ASP A 9 17.34 1.99 -13.21
N VAL A 10 16.91 2.75 -12.19
CA VAL A 10 15.52 3.14 -11.99
C VAL A 10 14.99 3.95 -13.19
N VAL A 11 15.75 4.93 -13.68
CA VAL A 11 15.39 5.71 -14.86
C VAL A 11 15.23 4.81 -16.09
N SER A 12 16.17 3.88 -16.29
CA SER A 12 16.12 2.91 -17.39
C SER A 12 14.86 2.03 -17.30
N ILE A 13 14.57 1.48 -16.12
CA ILE A 13 13.36 0.65 -15.90
C ILE A 13 12.09 1.44 -16.25
N MET A 14 11.98 2.65 -15.71
CA MET A 14 10.78 3.47 -15.94
C MET A 14 10.65 3.94 -17.40
N THR A 15 11.74 4.07 -18.12
CA THR A 15 11.74 4.53 -19.52
C THR A 15 11.54 3.40 -20.52
N HIS A 16 12.06 2.19 -20.26
CA HIS A 16 12.10 1.13 -21.26
C HIS A 16 11.34 -0.12 -20.86
N ASP A 17 11.21 -0.40 -19.55
CA ASP A 17 10.70 -1.67 -19.04
C ASP A 17 9.37 -1.53 -18.29
N SER A 18 8.86 -0.31 -18.11
CA SER A 18 7.59 -0.04 -17.46
C SER A 18 6.46 0.13 -18.47
N SER A 19 5.32 -0.53 -18.24
CA SER A 19 4.11 -0.36 -19.05
C SER A 19 3.51 1.05 -18.98
N THR A 20 3.97 1.87 -18.03
CA THR A 20 3.52 3.29 -17.90
C THR A 20 4.02 4.19 -19.02
N ILE A 21 5.00 3.76 -19.82
CA ILE A 21 5.60 4.55 -20.91
C ILE A 21 4.56 5.14 -21.88
N LYS A 22 3.51 4.39 -22.21
CA LYS A 22 2.48 4.86 -23.16
C LYS A 22 1.59 5.92 -22.55
N ASP A 23 1.23 5.74 -21.28
CA ASP A 23 0.14 6.46 -20.64
C ASP A 23 0.62 7.60 -19.75
N ARG A 24 1.81 7.48 -19.18
CA ARG A 24 2.30 8.41 -18.16
C ARG A 24 3.78 8.69 -18.34
N LYS A 25 4.10 9.96 -18.47
CA LYS A 25 5.49 10.41 -18.48
C LYS A 25 5.82 10.99 -17.11
N GLY A 26 6.92 10.55 -16.54
CA GLY A 26 7.52 11.18 -15.37
C GLY A 26 8.15 12.53 -15.70
N CYS A 27 8.62 13.21 -14.66
CA CYS A 27 9.41 14.41 -14.83
C CYS A 27 10.80 14.09 -15.38
N ASP A 28 11.50 15.12 -15.87
CA ASP A 28 12.87 15.02 -16.35
C ASP A 28 13.81 14.49 -15.24
N PRO A 29 14.49 13.35 -15.44
CA PRO A 29 15.41 12.77 -14.47
C PRO A 29 16.64 13.63 -14.20
N ASP A 30 17.04 14.54 -15.10
CA ASP A 30 18.22 15.37 -14.92
C ASP A 30 18.15 16.22 -13.65
N ARG A 31 16.95 16.65 -13.27
CA ARG A 31 16.69 17.36 -12.02
C ARG A 31 17.11 16.57 -10.77
N PHE A 32 17.07 15.26 -10.84
CA PHE A 32 17.48 14.37 -9.76
C PHE A 32 18.94 13.99 -9.84
N ARG A 33 19.49 13.86 -11.07
CA ARG A 33 20.93 13.59 -11.30
C ARG A 33 21.82 14.64 -10.65
N GLU A 34 21.41 15.91 -10.70
CA GLU A 34 22.13 17.01 -10.06
C GLU A 34 22.18 16.91 -8.53
N ASN A 35 21.18 16.27 -7.93
CA ASN A 35 21.02 16.19 -6.47
C ASN A 35 21.40 14.83 -5.88
N ILE A 36 21.56 13.77 -6.70
CA ILE A 36 21.88 12.44 -6.24
C ILE A 36 23.39 12.24 -6.29
N THR A 37 24.00 12.02 -5.12
CA THR A 37 25.43 11.73 -4.99
C THR A 37 25.65 10.40 -4.25
N ASP A 38 26.80 9.76 -4.47
CA ASP A 38 27.08 8.45 -3.85
C ASP A 38 27.28 8.52 -2.34
N ASP A 39 27.62 9.69 -1.79
CA ASP A 39 27.86 9.96 -0.38
C ASP A 39 26.63 10.46 0.39
N MET A 40 25.52 10.73 -0.28
CA MET A 40 24.27 11.12 0.40
C MET A 40 23.77 9.99 1.32
N THR A 41 22.97 10.33 2.33
CA THR A 41 22.36 9.33 3.20
C THR A 41 21.37 8.43 2.44
N ASP A 42 21.10 7.22 2.96
CA ASP A 42 20.15 6.30 2.34
C ASP A 42 18.72 6.86 2.35
N ASP A 43 18.34 7.54 3.43
CA ASP A 43 17.01 8.17 3.53
C ASP A 43 16.84 9.31 2.51
N ALA A 44 17.87 10.16 2.34
CA ALA A 44 17.84 11.20 1.33
C ALA A 44 17.78 10.62 -0.08
N PHE A 45 18.50 9.55 -0.35
CA PHE A 45 18.45 8.84 -1.63
C PHE A 45 17.06 8.23 -1.88
N LEU A 46 16.51 7.51 -0.89
CA LEU A 46 15.17 6.95 -0.98
C LEU A 46 14.12 8.03 -1.27
N TYR A 47 14.22 9.17 -0.60
CA TYR A 47 13.33 10.30 -0.84
C TYR A 47 13.41 10.83 -2.28
N GLN A 48 14.62 11.01 -2.83
CA GLN A 48 14.81 11.46 -4.20
C GLN A 48 14.22 10.46 -5.21
N VAL A 49 14.52 9.18 -5.06
CA VAL A 49 14.00 8.13 -5.97
C VAL A 49 12.48 8.03 -5.89
N LYS A 50 11.90 8.03 -4.68
CA LYS A 50 10.44 8.00 -4.51
C LYS A 50 9.77 9.24 -5.11
N THR A 51 10.38 10.42 -4.96
CA THR A 51 9.86 11.66 -5.57
C THR A 51 9.90 11.59 -7.09
N TYR A 52 10.95 11.02 -7.68
CA TYR A 52 11.03 10.78 -9.12
C TYR A 52 9.90 9.82 -9.56
N LEU A 53 9.75 8.67 -8.89
CA LEU A 53 8.72 7.70 -9.20
C LEU A 53 7.31 8.28 -9.01
N ALA A 54 7.12 9.12 -8.00
CA ALA A 54 5.86 9.84 -7.76
C ALA A 54 5.42 10.69 -8.97
N SER A 55 6.38 11.22 -9.72
CA SER A 55 6.10 12.05 -10.90
C SER A 55 5.34 11.31 -12.02
N PHE A 56 5.40 9.97 -12.04
CA PHE A 56 4.63 9.16 -12.98
C PHE A 56 3.14 9.04 -12.61
N GLY A 57 2.78 9.35 -11.37
CA GLY A 57 1.40 9.30 -10.89
C GLY A 57 0.81 7.89 -10.79
N VAL A 58 1.64 6.86 -10.74
CA VAL A 58 1.23 5.46 -10.58
C VAL A 58 1.15 5.12 -9.10
N ILE A 59 -0.07 4.95 -8.59
CA ILE A 59 -0.32 4.71 -7.18
C ILE A 59 -0.34 3.20 -6.92
N GLY A 60 0.50 2.74 -5.98
CA GLY A 60 0.47 1.36 -5.48
C GLY A 60 1.20 0.31 -6.34
N HIS A 61 1.44 0.58 -7.63
CA HIS A 61 2.06 -0.37 -8.55
C HIS A 61 3.56 -0.13 -8.80
N VAL A 62 4.08 1.03 -8.41
CA VAL A 62 5.50 1.36 -8.51
C VAL A 62 6.00 1.74 -7.12
N SER A 63 7.04 1.05 -6.65
CA SER A 63 7.63 1.36 -5.35
C SER A 63 9.14 1.14 -5.37
N PHE A 64 9.85 1.90 -4.54
CA PHE A 64 11.27 1.72 -4.30
C PHE A 64 11.51 1.59 -2.79
N ARG A 65 12.17 0.51 -2.39
CA ARG A 65 12.40 0.17 -0.99
C ARG A 65 13.82 -0.36 -0.79
N ASP A 66 14.44 0.00 0.31
CA ASP A 66 15.60 -0.75 0.80
C ASP A 66 15.10 -2.05 1.43
N LYS A 67 15.64 -3.20 0.97
CA LYS A 67 15.33 -4.51 1.58
C LYS A 67 15.75 -4.62 3.05
N LYS A 68 16.69 -3.77 3.48
CA LYS A 68 17.20 -3.70 4.85
C LYS A 68 16.52 -2.58 5.66
N ALA A 69 15.70 -1.75 5.02
CA ALA A 69 15.01 -0.68 5.72
C ALA A 69 14.16 -1.28 6.84
N SER A 70 14.33 -0.72 8.02
CA SER A 70 13.50 -1.07 9.17
C SER A 70 12.03 -0.82 8.84
N GLN A 71 11.18 -1.73 9.25
CA GLN A 71 9.78 -1.45 9.40
C GLN A 71 9.65 -0.20 10.29
N LYS A 72 8.65 0.63 10.08
CA LYS A 72 8.49 1.83 10.91
C LYS A 72 7.90 1.51 12.29
N GLY A 73 7.18 0.40 12.39
CA GLY A 73 6.51 -0.04 13.60
C GLY A 73 5.31 0.83 14.00
N PHE A 74 4.77 1.60 13.05
CA PHE A 74 3.52 2.34 13.21
C PHE A 74 2.78 2.51 11.89
N LEU A 75 1.47 2.65 11.98
CA LEU A 75 0.57 2.97 10.88
C LEU A 75 -0.14 4.30 11.18
N LEU A 76 -0.27 5.10 10.13
CA LEU A 76 -0.95 6.38 10.20
C LEU A 76 -2.25 6.35 9.39
N ARG A 77 -3.18 7.19 9.80
CA ARG A 77 -4.44 7.41 9.10
C ARG A 77 -4.78 8.88 9.02
N ILE A 78 -5.26 9.28 7.86
CA ILE A 78 -5.81 10.61 7.66
C ILE A 78 -7.33 10.52 7.77
N ASN A 79 -7.91 11.40 8.58
CA ASN A 79 -9.34 11.60 8.70
C ASN A 79 -9.64 13.09 8.52
N GLY A 80 -10.21 13.45 7.37
CA GLY A 80 -10.32 14.83 6.94
C GLY A 80 -8.91 15.46 6.77
N GLN A 81 -8.63 16.52 7.54
CA GLN A 81 -7.33 17.20 7.52
C GLN A 81 -6.41 16.80 8.69
N LYS A 82 -6.77 15.77 9.43
CA LYS A 82 -6.05 15.35 10.64
C LYS A 82 -5.33 14.03 10.41
N LEU A 83 -4.11 13.95 10.91
CA LEU A 83 -3.26 12.78 10.84
C LEU A 83 -3.22 12.09 12.21
N TYR A 84 -3.62 10.82 12.26
CA TYR A 84 -3.69 10.03 13.48
C TYR A 84 -2.79 8.81 13.41
N VAL A 85 -2.31 8.38 14.58
CA VAL A 85 -1.68 7.06 14.75
C VAL A 85 -2.79 6.02 14.89
N GLU A 86 -2.83 5.08 13.95
CA GLU A 86 -3.79 3.97 13.95
C GLU A 86 -3.28 2.77 14.71
N GLU A 87 -2.00 2.45 14.53
CA GLU A 87 -1.29 1.39 15.23
C GLU A 87 0.15 1.83 15.49
N ALA A 88 0.73 1.38 16.60
CA ALA A 88 2.13 1.67 16.93
C ALA A 88 2.69 0.62 17.89
N ASN A 89 3.94 0.22 17.65
CA ASN A 89 4.74 -0.54 18.61
C ASN A 89 5.21 0.39 19.74
N GLU A 90 5.33 -0.14 20.93
CA GLU A 90 5.67 0.63 22.14
C GLU A 90 7.01 1.36 22.03
N ASP A 91 8.00 0.75 21.34
CA ASP A 91 9.34 1.31 21.15
C ASP A 91 9.39 2.53 20.23
N THR A 92 8.33 2.82 19.49
CA THR A 92 8.26 4.00 18.61
C THR A 92 8.04 5.31 19.38
N GLY A 93 7.51 5.23 20.60
CA GLY A 93 7.07 6.38 21.40
C GLY A 93 5.70 6.94 21.00
N LEU A 94 5.10 6.45 19.91
CA LEU A 94 3.75 6.76 19.48
C LEU A 94 2.72 5.86 20.20
N GLN A 95 1.48 6.33 20.27
CA GLN A 95 0.35 5.57 20.82
C GLN A 95 -0.86 5.69 19.88
N VAL A 96 -1.67 4.64 19.84
CA VAL A 96 -2.93 4.65 19.09
C VAL A 96 -3.79 5.82 19.53
N GLY A 97 -4.29 6.59 18.57
CA GLY A 97 -5.11 7.77 18.79
C GLY A 97 -4.33 9.08 18.94
N ASP A 98 -2.99 9.06 18.98
CA ASP A 98 -2.20 10.30 18.90
C ASP A 98 -2.57 11.06 17.62
N GLN A 99 -2.91 12.34 17.73
CA GLN A 99 -3.08 13.22 16.59
C GLN A 99 -1.76 13.95 16.33
N ILE A 100 -1.15 13.72 15.18
CA ILE A 100 0.08 14.44 14.80
C ILE A 100 -0.28 15.86 14.35
N LEU A 101 0.41 16.84 14.91
CA LEU A 101 0.15 18.27 14.67
C LEU A 101 1.26 18.93 13.86
N ALA A 102 2.53 18.57 14.14
CA ALA A 102 3.67 19.20 13.49
C ALA A 102 4.88 18.25 13.43
N LEU A 103 5.74 18.46 12.44
CA LEU A 103 7.02 17.81 12.26
C LEU A 103 8.12 18.88 12.23
N ASP A 104 9.13 18.74 13.10
CA ASP A 104 10.25 19.68 13.21
C ASP A 104 9.80 21.16 13.31
N GLY A 105 8.74 21.39 14.09
CA GLY A 105 8.16 22.70 14.35
C GLY A 105 7.31 23.31 13.21
N ARG A 106 7.08 22.55 12.12
CA ARG A 106 6.21 22.95 11.01
C ARG A 106 4.90 22.19 11.08
N ASP A 107 3.79 22.89 10.87
CA ASP A 107 2.47 22.24 10.77
C ASP A 107 2.35 21.35 9.52
N LEU A 108 1.30 20.53 9.49
CA LEU A 108 1.12 19.54 8.40
C LEU A 108 0.90 20.20 7.03
N ASP A 109 0.27 21.38 6.97
CA ASP A 109 0.05 22.10 5.72
C ASP A 109 1.36 22.64 5.14
N GLN A 110 2.24 23.16 6.01
CA GLN A 110 3.58 23.59 5.65
C GLN A 110 4.41 22.41 5.13
N ILE A 111 4.35 21.26 5.82
CA ILE A 111 5.04 20.04 5.39
C ILE A 111 4.48 19.54 4.07
N ALA A 112 3.15 19.46 3.90
CA ALA A 112 2.53 19.03 2.66
C ALA A 112 2.91 19.94 1.48
N SER A 113 2.99 21.26 1.71
CA SER A 113 3.42 22.22 0.69
C SER A 113 4.89 22.04 0.30
N LEU A 114 5.76 21.82 1.30
CA LEU A 114 7.19 21.60 1.09
C LEU A 114 7.48 20.31 0.30
N HIS A 115 6.71 19.25 0.59
CA HIS A 115 6.88 17.92 -0.01
C HIS A 115 5.83 17.61 -1.08
N LYS A 116 5.22 18.63 -1.70
CA LYS A 116 4.13 18.47 -2.67
C LYS A 116 4.43 17.44 -3.78
N ALA A 117 5.67 17.39 -4.26
CA ALA A 117 6.07 16.47 -5.31
C ALA A 117 6.17 15.00 -4.82
N TYR A 118 6.16 14.78 -3.52
CA TYR A 118 6.22 13.46 -2.90
C TYR A 118 4.84 12.80 -2.74
N PHE A 119 3.79 13.63 -2.60
CA PHE A 119 2.42 13.17 -2.46
C PHE A 119 1.77 12.93 -3.82
N ILE A 120 1.56 11.66 -4.19
CA ILE A 120 1.12 11.28 -5.54
C ILE A 120 -0.39 11.35 -5.69
N SER A 121 -1.13 10.89 -4.68
CA SER A 121 -2.57 10.75 -4.75
C SER A 121 -3.28 12.11 -4.77
N LYS A 122 -4.36 12.21 -5.55
CA LYS A 122 -5.30 13.32 -5.43
C LYS A 122 -6.22 13.21 -4.21
N THR A 123 -6.24 12.04 -3.57
CA THR A 123 -7.03 11.73 -2.38
C THR A 123 -6.12 11.78 -1.16
N PRO A 124 -6.21 12.82 -0.32
CA PRO A 124 -5.29 13.00 0.84
C PRO A 124 -5.24 11.79 1.77
N GLU A 125 -6.35 11.07 1.94
CA GLU A 125 -6.45 9.89 2.79
C GLU A 125 -5.51 8.76 2.38
N ARG A 126 -5.04 8.75 1.13
CA ARG A 126 -4.09 7.78 0.62
C ARG A 126 -2.63 8.14 0.87
N HIS A 127 -2.34 9.31 1.43
CA HIS A 127 -0.97 9.77 1.72
C HIS A 127 -0.39 9.21 3.03
N TYR A 128 -1.03 8.24 3.66
CA TYR A 128 -0.60 7.71 4.96
C TYR A 128 0.82 7.13 4.95
N ARG A 129 1.27 6.57 3.81
CA ARG A 129 2.62 6.03 3.65
C ARG A 129 3.67 7.13 3.55
N GLU A 130 3.39 8.16 2.77
CA GLU A 130 4.26 9.33 2.62
C GLU A 130 4.40 10.05 3.95
N TRP A 131 3.30 10.25 4.68
CA TRP A 131 3.33 10.79 6.03
C TRP A 131 4.14 9.93 6.99
N ALA A 132 4.01 8.60 6.93
CA ALA A 132 4.79 7.72 7.78
C ALA A 132 6.29 7.82 7.48
N ASP A 133 6.69 8.01 6.21
CA ASP A 133 8.08 8.29 5.84
C ASP A 133 8.58 9.60 6.47
N LEU A 134 7.81 10.68 6.35
CA LEU A 134 8.18 11.99 6.88
C LEU A 134 8.25 11.99 8.42
N VAL A 135 7.27 11.37 9.09
CA VAL A 135 7.27 11.22 10.56
C VAL A 135 8.50 10.44 11.03
N SER A 136 8.85 9.34 10.33
CA SER A 136 9.99 8.51 10.71
C SER A 136 11.35 9.22 10.55
N GLN A 137 11.44 10.21 9.66
CA GLN A 137 12.65 10.98 9.38
C GLN A 137 12.77 12.26 10.21
N SER A 138 11.66 12.68 10.85
CA SER A 138 11.65 13.92 11.65
C SER A 138 12.44 13.78 12.95
N THR A 139 13.10 14.84 13.34
CA THR A 139 13.85 14.89 14.62
C THR A 139 12.94 15.11 15.80
N SER A 140 11.78 15.75 15.57
CA SER A 140 10.75 15.99 16.57
C SER A 140 9.35 15.94 15.95
N VAL A 141 8.42 15.32 16.67
CA VAL A 141 7.02 15.20 16.29
C VAL A 141 6.18 15.81 17.41
N THR A 142 5.42 16.86 17.08
CA THR A 142 4.42 17.43 17.99
C THR A 142 3.08 16.74 17.76
N LEU A 143 2.47 16.25 18.82
CA LEU A 143 1.23 15.50 18.78
C LEU A 143 0.31 15.88 19.94
N LEU A 144 -0.98 15.61 19.77
CA LEU A 144 -1.99 15.69 20.82
C LEU A 144 -2.31 14.28 21.30
N ARG A 145 -2.02 13.98 22.57
CA ARG A 145 -2.31 12.71 23.25
C ARG A 145 -3.26 12.97 24.40
N GLU A 146 -4.45 12.38 24.38
CA GLU A 146 -5.46 12.57 25.43
C GLU A 146 -5.75 14.03 25.77
N GLY A 147 -5.77 14.90 24.74
CA GLY A 147 -6.00 16.34 24.89
C GLY A 147 -4.79 17.15 25.35
N VAL A 148 -3.63 16.51 25.56
CA VAL A 148 -2.38 17.18 25.98
C VAL A 148 -1.39 17.20 24.81
N GLU A 149 -0.90 18.39 24.47
CA GLU A 149 0.14 18.55 23.47
C GLU A 149 1.49 18.07 24.02
N LYS A 150 2.20 17.29 23.22
CA LYS A 150 3.52 16.73 23.54
C LYS A 150 4.41 16.81 22.32
N THR A 151 5.71 16.99 22.55
CA THR A 151 6.73 16.85 21.52
C THR A 151 7.61 15.66 21.86
N ILE A 152 7.72 14.72 20.95
CA ILE A 152 8.49 13.50 21.12
C ILE A 152 9.44 13.30 19.93
N LYS A 153 10.44 12.45 20.11
CA LYS A 153 11.20 11.87 19.02
C LYS A 153 10.61 10.50 18.70
N VAL A 154 10.20 10.29 17.46
CA VAL A 154 9.74 8.99 16.98
C VAL A 154 10.96 8.15 16.62
N VAL A 155 10.99 6.91 17.10
CA VAL A 155 12.05 5.94 16.79
C VAL A 155 11.41 4.84 15.96
N PRO A 156 11.78 4.67 14.67
CA PRO A 156 11.26 3.56 13.87
C PRO A 156 11.58 2.22 14.51
N SER A 157 10.57 1.39 14.70
CA SER A 157 10.73 0.04 15.22
C SER A 157 11.30 -0.91 14.17
N ARG A 158 12.03 -1.94 14.63
CA ARG A 158 12.45 -3.03 13.76
C ARG A 158 11.37 -4.10 13.60
N GLU A 159 10.40 -4.12 14.50
CA GLU A 159 9.29 -5.06 14.45
C GLU A 159 8.19 -4.51 13.52
N PRO A 160 7.71 -5.30 12.55
CA PRO A 160 6.61 -4.89 11.71
C PRO A 160 5.31 -4.81 12.51
N ILE A 161 4.43 -3.90 12.10
CA ILE A 161 3.01 -4.05 12.46
C ILE A 161 2.50 -5.28 11.72
N GLN A 162 1.82 -6.16 12.46
CA GLN A 162 1.27 -7.38 11.87
C GLN A 162 -0.05 -7.07 11.16
N ASP A 163 -0.25 -7.67 10.00
CA ASP A 163 -1.53 -7.61 9.32
C ASP A 163 -2.61 -8.33 10.13
N HIS A 164 -3.78 -7.73 10.17
CA HIS A 164 -4.93 -8.28 10.86
C HIS A 164 -5.91 -8.88 9.85
N ILE A 165 -6.12 -10.19 9.96
CA ILE A 165 -7.12 -10.94 9.20
C ILE A 165 -7.96 -11.68 10.23
N PHE A 166 -9.11 -11.10 10.56
CA PHE A 166 -10.01 -11.64 11.57
C PHE A 166 -11.45 -11.15 11.40
N TRP A 167 -12.36 -11.83 12.10
CA TRP A 167 -13.74 -11.40 12.21
C TRP A 167 -14.18 -11.33 13.67
N LYS A 168 -15.21 -10.56 13.96
CA LYS A 168 -15.89 -10.51 15.26
C LYS A 168 -17.33 -10.05 15.13
N ARG A 169 -18.21 -10.49 16.00
CA ARG A 169 -19.53 -9.88 16.18
C ARG A 169 -19.36 -8.59 17.00
N LEU A 170 -19.93 -7.49 16.53
CA LEU A 170 -20.05 -6.26 17.32
C LEU A 170 -21.29 -6.30 18.21
N ASP A 171 -22.38 -6.88 17.68
CA ASP A 171 -23.62 -7.20 18.38
C ASP A 171 -24.35 -8.34 17.66
N ASP A 172 -25.63 -8.58 17.99
CA ASP A 172 -26.42 -9.66 17.39
C ASP A 172 -26.73 -9.44 15.91
N GLU A 173 -26.71 -8.20 15.42
CA GLU A 173 -27.06 -7.81 14.06
C GLU A 173 -25.86 -7.46 13.18
N ILE A 174 -24.65 -7.22 13.76
CA ILE A 174 -23.51 -6.69 13.05
C ILE A 174 -22.32 -7.64 13.14
N LEU A 175 -21.83 -8.05 11.97
CA LEU A 175 -20.57 -8.76 11.80
C LEU A 175 -19.50 -7.81 11.27
N TYR A 176 -18.32 -7.80 11.88
CA TYR A 176 -17.14 -7.05 11.44
C TYR A 176 -16.08 -8.01 10.95
N LEU A 177 -15.57 -7.77 9.74
CA LEU A 177 -14.50 -8.51 9.09
C LEU A 177 -13.39 -7.54 8.75
N ARG A 178 -12.15 -7.79 9.22
CA ARG A 178 -10.96 -7.02 8.85
C ARG A 178 -10.03 -7.87 8.00
N LEU A 179 -9.61 -7.32 6.84
CA LEU A 179 -8.73 -7.96 5.87
C LEU A 179 -7.63 -6.97 5.45
N ASP A 180 -6.49 -7.00 6.13
CA ASP A 180 -5.38 -6.07 5.86
C ASP A 180 -4.55 -6.45 4.62
N ASN A 181 -4.74 -7.65 4.08
CA ASN A 181 -4.18 -8.07 2.79
C ASN A 181 -4.99 -9.20 2.15
N PHE A 182 -4.70 -9.50 0.88
CA PHE A 182 -5.14 -10.68 0.14
C PHE A 182 -3.92 -11.53 -0.31
N MET A 183 -2.93 -11.68 0.58
CA MET A 183 -1.71 -12.48 0.33
C MET A 183 -1.65 -13.74 1.21
N ASP A 184 -2.22 -13.70 2.42
CA ASP A 184 -2.28 -14.85 3.32
C ASP A 184 -3.55 -15.68 3.07
N GLU A 185 -3.48 -16.53 2.03
CA GLU A 185 -4.57 -17.42 1.64
C GLU A 185 -5.07 -18.30 2.82
N ARG A 186 -4.16 -18.76 3.68
CA ARG A 186 -4.53 -19.63 4.80
C ARG A 186 -5.33 -18.87 5.86
N ALA A 187 -4.90 -17.67 6.21
CA ALA A 187 -5.61 -16.85 7.17
C ALA A 187 -6.98 -16.45 6.64
N ILE A 188 -7.07 -16.05 5.37
CA ILE A 188 -8.32 -15.64 4.71
C ILE A 188 -9.29 -16.83 4.60
N SER A 189 -8.82 -17.98 4.12
CA SER A 189 -9.65 -19.19 4.01
C SER A 189 -10.20 -19.62 5.36
N ARG A 190 -9.38 -19.58 6.41
CA ARG A 190 -9.86 -19.87 7.77
C ARG A 190 -10.96 -18.92 8.21
N VAL A 191 -10.73 -17.61 8.06
CA VAL A 191 -11.70 -16.58 8.43
C VAL A 191 -13.01 -16.76 7.67
N TYR A 192 -12.96 -17.05 6.37
CA TYR A 192 -14.16 -17.29 5.57
C TYR A 192 -14.89 -18.55 6.00
N GLN A 193 -14.20 -19.66 6.24
CA GLN A 193 -14.83 -20.88 6.76
C GLN A 193 -15.58 -20.64 8.06
N GLU A 194 -15.04 -19.81 8.94
CA GLU A 194 -15.65 -19.49 10.22
C GLU A 194 -16.84 -18.51 10.11
N CYS A 195 -16.75 -17.49 9.27
CA CYS A 195 -17.70 -16.36 9.28
C CYS A 195 -18.72 -16.36 8.14
N LEU A 196 -18.47 -16.99 6.97
CA LEU A 196 -19.42 -17.02 5.86
C LEU A 196 -20.83 -17.51 6.24
N PRO A 197 -20.99 -18.56 7.04
CA PRO A 197 -22.32 -18.98 7.47
C PRO A 197 -23.09 -17.89 8.24
N MET A 198 -22.35 -17.07 9.03
CA MET A 198 -22.93 -16.01 9.83
C MET A 198 -23.21 -14.73 9.02
N MET A 199 -22.49 -14.51 7.93
CA MET A 199 -22.69 -13.32 7.07
C MET A 199 -24.11 -13.25 6.48
N THR A 200 -24.74 -14.40 6.26
CA THR A 200 -26.13 -14.46 5.76
C THR A 200 -27.19 -14.33 6.85
N GLU A 201 -26.79 -14.44 8.13
CA GLU A 201 -27.70 -14.36 9.29
C GLU A 201 -27.76 -12.96 9.89
N VAL A 202 -26.69 -12.17 9.72
CA VAL A 202 -26.60 -10.81 10.26
C VAL A 202 -27.32 -9.81 9.37
N LYS A 203 -27.70 -8.70 9.94
CA LYS A 203 -28.36 -7.60 9.22
C LYS A 203 -27.40 -6.68 8.51
N PHE A 204 -26.23 -6.51 9.12
CA PHE A 204 -25.16 -5.66 8.63
C PHE A 204 -23.81 -6.38 8.65
N LEU A 205 -23.08 -6.25 7.55
CA LEU A 205 -21.70 -6.71 7.42
C LEU A 205 -20.80 -5.49 7.20
N ILE A 206 -19.79 -5.33 8.05
CA ILE A 206 -18.74 -4.33 7.90
C ILE A 206 -17.49 -5.06 7.43
N ILE A 207 -17.03 -4.77 6.21
CA ILE A 207 -15.77 -5.28 5.66
C ILE A 207 -14.74 -4.14 5.72
N ASP A 208 -13.77 -4.28 6.62
CA ASP A 208 -12.71 -3.28 6.80
C ASP A 208 -11.47 -3.66 5.98
N VAL A 209 -11.27 -2.93 4.89
CA VAL A 209 -10.12 -3.06 3.98
C VAL A 209 -9.26 -1.79 3.97
N ARG A 210 -9.41 -0.92 4.98
CA ARG A 210 -8.71 0.37 5.04
C ARG A 210 -7.19 0.24 5.03
N GLN A 211 -6.64 -0.84 5.57
CA GLN A 211 -5.20 -1.15 5.55
C GLN A 211 -4.83 -2.16 4.47
N ASN A 212 -5.78 -2.58 3.65
CA ASN A 212 -5.52 -3.61 2.66
C ASN A 212 -4.48 -3.14 1.63
N GLY A 213 -3.38 -3.87 1.59
CA GLY A 213 -2.25 -3.61 0.70
C GLY A 213 -2.35 -4.29 -0.67
N GLY A 214 -3.46 -5.01 -0.93
CA GLY A 214 -3.66 -5.81 -2.15
C GLY A 214 -3.32 -7.28 -1.95
N GLY A 215 -3.18 -7.98 -3.04
CA GLY A 215 -2.86 -9.41 -3.12
C GLY A 215 -3.60 -10.09 -4.27
N THR A 216 -4.02 -11.33 -4.08
CA THR A 216 -4.68 -12.15 -5.09
C THR A 216 -6.18 -11.88 -5.14
N ASP A 217 -6.69 -11.49 -6.30
CA ASP A 217 -8.10 -11.10 -6.49
C ASP A 217 -9.08 -12.24 -6.14
N SER A 218 -8.75 -13.48 -6.45
CA SER A 218 -9.61 -14.63 -6.15
C SER A 218 -9.96 -14.75 -4.65
N LEU A 219 -9.14 -14.17 -3.76
CA LEU A 219 -9.38 -14.25 -2.32
C LEU A 219 -10.52 -13.35 -1.83
N TYR A 220 -10.95 -12.35 -2.59
CA TYR A 220 -12.13 -11.56 -2.24
C TYR A 220 -13.40 -11.96 -3.00
N PHE A 221 -13.33 -12.85 -3.99
CA PHE A 221 -14.49 -13.25 -4.80
C PHE A 221 -15.65 -13.78 -3.95
N SER A 222 -15.35 -14.53 -2.88
CA SER A 222 -16.40 -15.01 -1.98
C SER A 222 -17.21 -13.87 -1.33
N LEU A 223 -16.62 -12.68 -1.17
CA LEU A 223 -17.31 -11.52 -0.64
C LEU A 223 -18.18 -10.84 -1.70
N LEU A 224 -17.79 -10.87 -2.98
CA LEU A 224 -18.59 -10.31 -4.06
C LEU A 224 -19.92 -11.03 -4.19
N GLN A 225 -19.95 -12.34 -3.94
CA GLN A 225 -21.20 -13.12 -3.98
C GLN A 225 -22.27 -12.61 -3.01
N LEU A 226 -21.84 -11.98 -1.89
CA LEU A 226 -22.78 -11.41 -0.93
C LEU A 226 -23.50 -10.15 -1.44
N GLY A 227 -22.92 -9.48 -2.44
CA GLY A 227 -23.51 -8.29 -3.07
C GLY A 227 -24.33 -8.61 -4.32
N LEU A 228 -24.30 -9.85 -4.79
CA LEU A 228 -25.05 -10.27 -5.97
C LEU A 228 -26.45 -10.73 -5.58
N GLU A 229 -27.43 -10.50 -6.45
CA GLU A 229 -28.77 -11.06 -6.28
C GLU A 229 -28.70 -12.59 -6.35
N LYS A 230 -29.62 -13.24 -5.67
CA LYS A 230 -29.75 -14.69 -5.73
C LYS A 230 -29.97 -15.07 -7.22
N ASP A 231 -29.17 -15.97 -7.72
CA ASP A 231 -29.14 -16.41 -9.12
C ASP A 231 -28.38 -15.50 -10.11
N GLN A 232 -27.72 -14.45 -9.64
CA GLN A 232 -26.71 -13.74 -10.43
C GLN A 232 -25.33 -14.40 -10.29
N GLY A 233 -24.71 -14.68 -11.43
CA GLY A 233 -23.29 -15.05 -11.49
C GLY A 233 -22.38 -13.83 -11.61
N TYR A 234 -21.09 -14.06 -11.65
CA TYR A 234 -20.07 -13.00 -11.83
C TYR A 234 -20.21 -12.27 -13.18
N GLU A 235 -20.88 -12.87 -14.17
CA GLU A 235 -21.21 -12.26 -15.45
C GLU A 235 -22.17 -11.05 -15.32
N GLY A 236 -22.84 -10.92 -14.19
CA GLY A 236 -23.68 -9.75 -13.87
C GLY A 236 -22.87 -8.57 -13.30
N ILE A 237 -21.58 -8.71 -13.05
CA ILE A 237 -20.70 -7.64 -12.63
C ILE A 237 -20.17 -6.94 -13.88
N ASP A 238 -20.39 -5.64 -13.96
CA ASP A 238 -19.76 -4.80 -14.98
C ASP A 238 -18.28 -4.68 -14.63
N TRP A 239 -17.48 -5.58 -15.18
CA TRP A 239 -16.03 -5.50 -15.11
C TRP A 239 -15.59 -4.43 -16.10
N ASP A 240 -14.89 -3.42 -15.59
CA ASP A 240 -14.27 -2.39 -16.44
C ASP A 240 -13.26 -3.09 -17.35
N ASP A 241 -13.70 -3.46 -18.55
CA ASP A 241 -12.93 -4.32 -19.49
C ASP A 241 -12.01 -3.47 -20.38
N ASP A 242 -11.26 -2.58 -19.74
CA ASP A 242 -10.25 -1.77 -20.44
C ASP A 242 -9.06 -2.61 -20.99
N GLY A 243 -9.11 -3.93 -20.79
CA GLY A 243 -8.07 -4.86 -21.22
C GLY A 243 -6.75 -4.66 -20.46
N MET A 244 -6.10 -5.72 -20.10
CA MET A 244 -4.77 -5.67 -19.47
C MET A 244 -3.68 -5.85 -20.53
N GLU A 245 -2.87 -4.80 -20.77
CA GLU A 245 -1.68 -4.91 -21.60
C GLU A 245 -0.45 -5.23 -20.73
N ILE A 246 0.30 -6.23 -21.12
CA ILE A 246 1.56 -6.61 -20.47
C ILE A 246 2.71 -6.28 -21.41
N LEU A 247 3.65 -5.44 -20.93
CA LEU A 247 4.88 -5.15 -21.64
C LEU A 247 5.92 -6.23 -21.34
N TYR A 248 6.33 -6.99 -22.34
CA TYR A 248 7.44 -7.92 -22.26
C TYR A 248 8.72 -7.27 -22.77
N THR A 249 9.76 -7.30 -21.96
CA THR A 249 11.08 -6.76 -22.27
C THR A 249 12.15 -7.80 -21.96
N GLU A 250 13.38 -7.62 -22.48
CA GLU A 250 14.50 -8.52 -22.17
C GLU A 250 14.76 -8.63 -20.65
N ARG A 251 14.44 -7.57 -19.88
CA ARG A 251 14.64 -7.54 -18.44
C ARG A 251 13.60 -8.38 -17.66
N ASN A 252 12.37 -8.48 -18.15
CA ASN A 252 11.27 -9.09 -17.40
C ASN A 252 10.74 -10.40 -17.99
N VAL A 253 11.11 -10.75 -19.21
CA VAL A 253 10.53 -11.88 -19.94
C VAL A 253 10.71 -13.22 -19.19
N ASP A 254 11.90 -13.47 -18.67
CA ASP A 254 12.17 -14.74 -17.96
C ASP A 254 11.32 -14.88 -16.69
N LEU A 255 11.17 -13.78 -15.94
CA LEU A 255 10.32 -13.76 -14.76
C LEU A 255 8.85 -13.98 -15.14
N ARG A 256 8.38 -13.33 -16.18
CA ARG A 256 7.00 -13.46 -16.67
C ARG A 256 6.69 -14.82 -17.24
N LEU A 257 7.64 -15.44 -17.95
CA LEU A 257 7.50 -16.82 -18.41
C LEU A 257 7.35 -17.78 -17.24
N LYS A 258 8.16 -17.60 -16.20
CA LYS A 258 8.06 -18.42 -15.00
C LYS A 258 6.69 -18.22 -14.30
N ASP A 259 6.24 -17.00 -14.12
CA ASP A 259 4.92 -16.71 -13.54
C ASP A 259 3.81 -17.41 -14.35
N PHE A 260 3.92 -17.39 -15.69
CA PHE A 260 2.98 -18.03 -16.59
C PHE A 260 3.04 -19.56 -16.49
N GLU A 261 4.23 -20.15 -16.42
CA GLU A 261 4.42 -21.59 -16.22
C GLU A 261 3.84 -22.05 -14.88
N ASP A 262 4.10 -21.31 -13.81
CA ASP A 262 3.55 -21.57 -12.48
C ASP A 262 2.01 -21.49 -12.49
N TRP A 263 1.45 -20.51 -13.20
CA TRP A 263 0.00 -20.37 -13.37
C TRP A 263 -0.61 -21.54 -14.17
N MET A 264 0.02 -21.94 -15.29
CA MET A 264 -0.43 -23.07 -16.10
C MET A 264 -0.41 -24.39 -15.33
N GLN A 265 0.57 -24.60 -14.44
CA GLN A 265 0.63 -25.79 -13.59
C GLN A 265 -0.49 -25.79 -12.52
N GLN A 266 -0.90 -24.62 -12.02
CA GLN A 266 -2.02 -24.51 -11.10
C GLN A 266 -3.37 -24.77 -11.78
N GLU A 267 -3.52 -24.45 -13.06
CA GLU A 267 -4.75 -24.69 -13.83
C GLU A 267 -4.92 -26.14 -14.32
N GLU A 268 -3.86 -26.93 -14.41
CA GLU A 268 -3.98 -28.36 -14.68
C GLU A 268 -4.76 -29.13 -13.58
N ILE A 269 -4.96 -28.50 -12.42
CA ILE A 269 -5.73 -29.03 -11.30
C ILE A 269 -7.25 -28.80 -11.48
N SER A 270 -7.70 -27.97 -12.41
CA SER A 270 -9.12 -27.71 -12.67
C SER A 270 -9.44 -27.70 -14.17
N PRO A 271 -9.91 -28.85 -14.73
CA PRO A 271 -10.23 -28.95 -16.16
C PRO A 271 -11.33 -28.00 -16.66
N ASP A 272 -12.15 -27.44 -15.78
CA ASP A 272 -13.31 -26.61 -16.13
C ASP A 272 -13.00 -25.12 -16.39
N ARG A 273 -11.75 -24.67 -16.18
CA ARG A 273 -11.35 -23.28 -16.40
C ARG A 273 -10.67 -23.00 -17.75
N LYS A 274 -10.63 -23.94 -18.68
CA LYS A 274 -10.00 -23.76 -20.01
C LYS A 274 -10.77 -22.87 -21.00
N SER A 275 -11.82 -22.19 -20.56
CA SER A 275 -12.68 -21.40 -21.45
C SER A 275 -12.65 -19.88 -21.24
N VAL A 276 -11.65 -19.35 -20.54
CA VAL A 276 -11.50 -17.90 -20.41
C VAL A 276 -10.05 -17.52 -20.74
N VAL A 277 -9.75 -17.45 -22.01
CA VAL A 277 -8.64 -16.67 -22.61
C VAL A 277 -9.20 -15.94 -23.81
#